data_f05616b65e6bfaa0518d007488ea5dea
#
_entry.id   f05616b65e6bfaa0518d007488ea5dea
#
_cell.length_a   1.000
_cell.length_b   1.000
_cell.length_c   1.000
_cell.angle_alpha   90.00
_cell.angle_beta   90.00
_cell.angle_gamma   90.00
#
_symmetry.space_group_name_H-M   'P 1'
#
loop_
_entity.id
_entity.type
_entity.pdbx_description
1 polymer ?
#
loop_
_entity_poly.entity_id
_entity_poly.type
_entity_poly.pdbx_seq_one_letter_code
_entity_poly.pdbx_strand_id
1 'polypeptide(L)'
;MSTTFKYINHACFMLCHEGHNIIFDPYLEGCPKFKPGDVEALKGLNVEYILVSHAHFDHIGSAFEIAKACDATVISTAEVCGLAGEAGVKAHGMHLGGTHAFDFGKVRLTLAFHGSGVAGGHACGFIVDFYGTKLYFAGDTALFSDMQLLQRLDPFDYAVLPIGDNFTMGPKDAAIAAEFLKAKYVIPIHYNTWPLIAQDVEAYKADVEAAGSAKVLVVKPGESIELE
;
A
#
# COMPACT_ATOMS: atom_id res chain seq x y z
N MET A 1 1.45 -13.85 -17.92
CA MET A 1 2.14 -12.56 -18.07
C MET A 1 2.44 -12.04 -16.67
N SER A 2 3.45 -11.15 -16.50
CA SER A 2 3.88 -10.64 -15.19
C SER A 2 3.01 -9.49 -14.72
N THR A 3 2.98 -9.25 -13.42
CA THR A 3 2.37 -8.06 -12.81
C THR A 3 3.46 -7.01 -12.64
N THR A 4 3.17 -5.77 -13.03
CA THR A 4 4.09 -4.63 -12.84
C THR A 4 3.74 -3.91 -11.55
N PHE A 5 4.74 -3.70 -10.67
CA PHE A 5 4.67 -2.77 -9.54
C PHE A 5 5.20 -1.42 -10.00
N LYS A 6 4.37 -0.39 -9.92
CA LYS A 6 4.73 0.98 -10.31
C LYS A 6 4.72 1.86 -9.07
N TYR A 7 5.89 2.29 -8.62
CA TYR A 7 6.00 3.20 -7.48
C TYR A 7 5.75 4.64 -7.90
N ILE A 8 4.80 5.30 -7.27
CA ILE A 8 4.45 6.69 -7.58
C ILE A 8 5.20 7.64 -6.65
N ASN A 9 4.94 7.55 -5.36
CA ASN A 9 5.65 8.27 -4.30
C ASN A 9 5.17 7.79 -2.92
N HIS A 10 5.86 8.11 -1.87
CA HIS A 10 5.45 7.96 -0.46
C HIS A 10 4.93 6.53 -0.16
N ALA A 11 3.63 6.36 0.06
CA ALA A 11 2.97 5.05 0.19
C ALA A 11 2.17 4.67 -1.07
N CYS A 12 2.16 5.56 -2.09
CA CYS A 12 1.37 5.40 -3.30
C CYS A 12 2.08 4.55 -4.34
N PHE A 13 1.46 3.45 -4.74
CA PHE A 13 1.91 2.58 -5.83
C PHE A 13 0.73 1.96 -6.57
N MET A 14 0.99 1.40 -7.74
CA MET A 14 0.01 0.65 -8.53
C MET A 14 0.50 -0.77 -8.78
N LEU A 15 -0.44 -1.70 -8.87
CA LEU A 15 -0.26 -2.99 -9.51
C LEU A 15 -0.98 -2.95 -10.86
N CYS A 16 -0.28 -3.36 -11.91
CA CYS A 16 -0.79 -3.37 -13.28
C CYS A 16 -0.62 -4.76 -13.88
N HIS A 17 -1.69 -5.34 -14.45
CA HIS A 17 -1.68 -6.63 -15.07
C HIS A 17 -2.61 -6.63 -16.31
N GLU A 18 -2.06 -6.78 -17.51
CA GLU A 18 -2.84 -6.86 -18.78
C GLU A 18 -3.87 -5.73 -18.99
N GLY A 19 -3.58 -4.52 -18.52
CA GLY A 19 -4.47 -3.38 -18.63
C GLY A 19 -5.40 -3.18 -17.43
N HIS A 20 -5.45 -4.13 -16.50
CA HIS A 20 -6.12 -4.00 -15.21
C HIS A 20 -5.19 -3.31 -14.21
N ASN A 21 -5.69 -2.28 -13.54
CA ASN A 21 -4.90 -1.45 -12.63
C ASN A 21 -5.60 -1.27 -11.29
N ILE A 22 -4.85 -1.48 -10.21
CA ILE A 22 -5.27 -1.10 -8.87
C ILE A 22 -4.23 -0.15 -8.25
N ILE A 23 -4.67 0.82 -7.44
CA ILE A 23 -3.80 1.80 -6.80
C ILE A 23 -3.96 1.74 -5.28
N PHE A 24 -2.86 1.93 -4.58
CA PHE A 24 -2.80 1.94 -3.12
C PHE A 24 -2.44 3.33 -2.62
N ASP A 25 -3.11 3.78 -1.55
CA ASP A 25 -2.88 5.02 -0.81
C ASP A 25 -2.48 6.20 -1.72
N PRO A 26 -3.40 6.69 -2.59
CA PRO A 26 -3.07 7.54 -3.72
C PRO A 26 -2.79 9.00 -3.33
N TYR A 27 -1.75 9.23 -2.53
CA TYR A 27 -1.19 10.54 -2.27
C TYR A 27 -0.40 11.02 -3.48
N LEU A 28 -1.06 11.77 -4.37
CA LEU A 28 -0.46 12.25 -5.62
C LEU A 28 0.19 13.63 -5.50
N GLU A 29 0.01 14.32 -4.39
CA GLU A 29 0.61 15.62 -4.14
C GLU A 29 2.14 15.54 -4.21
N GLY A 30 2.76 16.51 -4.88
CA GLY A 30 4.20 16.50 -5.11
C GLY A 30 4.67 15.56 -6.23
N CYS A 31 3.78 14.74 -6.82
CA CYS A 31 4.13 13.96 -8.00
C CYS A 31 4.12 14.85 -9.26
N PRO A 32 5.23 14.92 -10.03
CA PRO A 32 5.32 15.81 -11.20
C PRO A 32 4.26 15.57 -12.29
N LYS A 33 3.71 14.35 -12.34
CA LYS A 33 2.70 13.94 -13.35
C LYS A 33 1.27 14.29 -12.96
N PHE A 34 1.02 14.59 -11.70
CA PHE A 34 -0.32 14.81 -11.17
C PHE A 34 -0.40 16.19 -10.52
N LYS A 35 -1.16 17.09 -11.13
CA LYS A 35 -1.48 18.38 -10.53
C LYS A 35 -2.86 18.30 -9.88
N PRO A 36 -3.09 18.98 -8.77
CA PRO A 36 -4.43 19.08 -8.19
C PRO A 36 -5.43 19.50 -9.29
N GLY A 37 -6.54 18.75 -9.41
CA GLY A 37 -7.59 19.01 -10.39
C GLY A 37 -7.30 18.56 -11.84
N ASP A 38 -6.20 17.90 -12.12
CA ASP A 38 -5.91 17.33 -13.46
C ASP A 38 -6.69 16.02 -13.66
N VAL A 39 -7.96 16.16 -14.03
CA VAL A 39 -8.89 15.04 -14.24
C VAL A 39 -8.41 14.12 -15.39
N GLU A 40 -7.81 14.65 -16.43
CA GLU A 40 -7.35 13.84 -17.57
C GLU A 40 -6.13 12.98 -17.17
N ALA A 41 -5.22 13.50 -16.34
CA ALA A 41 -4.13 12.70 -15.78
C ALA A 41 -4.67 11.59 -14.86
N LEU A 42 -5.71 11.88 -14.05
CA LEU A 42 -6.36 10.87 -13.20
C LEU A 42 -7.04 9.78 -14.04
N LYS A 43 -7.79 10.15 -15.07
CA LYS A 43 -8.40 9.18 -16.00
C LYS A 43 -7.33 8.32 -16.70
N GLY A 44 -6.19 8.90 -17.04
CA GLY A 44 -5.07 8.19 -17.65
C GLY A 44 -4.46 7.08 -16.78
N LEU A 45 -4.75 7.05 -15.47
CA LEU A 45 -4.38 5.92 -14.59
C LEU A 45 -5.15 4.65 -14.92
N ASN A 46 -6.36 4.78 -15.47
CA ASN A 46 -7.27 3.67 -15.81
C ASN A 46 -7.43 2.67 -14.65
N VAL A 47 -7.74 3.19 -13.46
CA VAL A 47 -7.80 2.42 -12.21
C VAL A 47 -9.20 1.83 -12.02
N GLU A 48 -9.28 0.54 -11.67
CA GLU A 48 -10.53 -0.15 -11.36
C GLU A 48 -10.82 -0.17 -9.86
N TYR A 49 -9.78 -0.30 -9.04
CA TYR A 49 -9.91 -0.35 -7.58
C TYR A 49 -8.84 0.50 -6.89
N ILE A 50 -9.23 1.11 -5.78
CA ILE A 50 -8.39 1.98 -4.96
C ILE A 50 -8.38 1.40 -3.55
N LEU A 51 -7.23 0.92 -3.08
CA LEU A 51 -7.07 0.41 -1.73
C LEU A 51 -6.52 1.52 -0.83
N VAL A 52 -7.28 1.87 0.22
CA VAL A 52 -6.90 2.94 1.16
C VAL A 52 -6.70 2.34 2.54
N SER A 53 -5.47 2.41 3.06
CA SER A 53 -5.11 1.83 4.36
C SER A 53 -5.75 2.59 5.53
N HIS A 54 -5.84 3.90 5.45
CA HIS A 54 -6.46 4.77 6.45
C HIS A 54 -6.67 6.20 5.90
N ALA A 55 -7.34 7.07 6.65
CA ALA A 55 -7.77 8.37 6.17
C ALA A 55 -6.85 9.54 6.53
N HIS A 56 -5.56 9.32 6.86
CA HIS A 56 -4.63 10.43 6.90
C HIS A 56 -4.43 10.99 5.48
N PHE A 57 -4.14 12.30 5.40
CA PHE A 57 -4.14 13.05 4.13
C PHE A 57 -3.13 12.49 3.10
N ASP A 58 -2.02 11.94 3.58
CA ASP A 58 -0.94 11.35 2.80
C ASP A 58 -1.20 9.90 2.35
N HIS A 59 -2.39 9.37 2.63
CA HIS A 59 -2.87 8.05 2.20
C HIS A 59 -4.19 8.14 1.43
N ILE A 60 -5.24 8.71 2.05
CA ILE A 60 -6.52 8.89 1.35
C ILE A 60 -6.38 9.82 0.14
N GLY A 61 -5.55 10.86 0.27
CA GLY A 61 -5.11 11.75 -0.81
C GLY A 61 -6.16 12.02 -1.88
N SER A 62 -5.84 11.64 -3.12
CA SER A 62 -6.72 11.81 -4.29
C SER A 62 -7.65 10.63 -4.55
N ALA A 63 -7.91 9.76 -3.56
CA ALA A 63 -8.69 8.53 -3.77
C ALA A 63 -10.07 8.79 -4.37
N PHE A 64 -10.78 9.79 -3.88
CA PHE A 64 -12.15 10.07 -4.33
C PHE A 64 -12.19 10.79 -5.68
N GLU A 65 -11.19 11.60 -5.99
CA GLU A 65 -11.03 12.21 -7.32
C GLU A 65 -10.74 11.14 -8.38
N ILE A 66 -9.83 10.20 -8.09
CA ILE A 66 -9.55 9.06 -8.97
C ILE A 66 -10.80 8.20 -9.13
N ALA A 67 -11.50 7.89 -8.03
CA ALA A 67 -12.72 7.08 -8.07
C ALA A 67 -13.77 7.70 -9.00
N LYS A 68 -13.97 9.02 -8.93
CA LYS A 68 -14.88 9.74 -9.84
C LYS A 68 -14.40 9.76 -11.29
N ALA A 69 -13.10 9.99 -11.50
CA ALA A 69 -12.53 10.09 -12.83
C ALA A 69 -12.52 8.75 -13.58
N CYS A 70 -12.25 7.64 -12.88
CA CYS A 70 -12.12 6.29 -13.43
C CYS A 70 -13.35 5.40 -13.22
N ASP A 71 -14.39 5.86 -12.51
CA ASP A 71 -15.51 5.03 -12.04
C ASP A 71 -15.06 3.86 -11.15
N ALA A 72 -13.94 4.04 -10.42
CA ALA A 72 -13.28 3.02 -9.62
C ALA A 72 -14.00 2.78 -8.28
N THR A 73 -13.78 1.59 -7.70
CA THR A 73 -14.31 1.23 -6.38
C THR A 73 -13.23 1.37 -5.31
N VAL A 74 -13.53 2.11 -4.23
CA VAL A 74 -12.66 2.21 -3.05
C VAL A 74 -12.83 0.97 -2.17
N ILE A 75 -11.72 0.34 -1.78
CA ILE A 75 -11.67 -0.79 -0.83
C ILE A 75 -10.92 -0.32 0.41
N SER A 76 -11.56 -0.39 1.57
CA SER A 76 -10.96 0.02 2.85
C SER A 76 -11.75 -0.54 4.04
N THR A 77 -11.45 -0.03 5.25
CA THR A 77 -12.30 -0.24 6.42
C THR A 77 -13.68 0.40 6.23
N ALA A 78 -14.69 -0.11 6.93
CA ALA A 78 -16.06 0.39 6.82
C ALA A 78 -16.15 1.89 7.08
N GLU A 79 -15.35 2.41 8.02
CA GLU A 79 -15.34 3.83 8.40
C GLU A 79 -14.77 4.71 7.28
N VAL A 80 -13.67 4.30 6.64
CA VAL A 80 -13.10 5.02 5.47
C VAL A 80 -14.07 4.94 4.29
N CYS A 81 -14.71 3.80 4.07
CA CYS A 81 -15.74 3.64 3.04
C CYS A 81 -17.00 4.49 3.32
N GLY A 82 -17.26 4.83 4.58
CA GLY A 82 -18.27 5.84 4.94
C GLY A 82 -17.97 7.21 4.32
N LEU A 83 -16.71 7.67 4.41
CA LEU A 83 -16.26 8.90 3.76
C LEU A 83 -16.39 8.83 2.22
N ALA A 84 -16.09 7.67 1.63
CA ALA A 84 -16.27 7.45 0.20
C ALA A 84 -17.76 7.57 -0.21
N GLY A 85 -18.67 7.01 0.61
CA GLY A 85 -20.11 7.15 0.44
C GLY A 85 -20.58 8.63 0.52
N GLU A 86 -20.08 9.39 1.48
CA GLU A 86 -20.35 10.84 1.60
C GLU A 86 -19.81 11.60 0.38
N ALA A 87 -18.69 11.19 -0.19
CA ALA A 87 -18.13 11.75 -1.41
C ALA A 87 -18.87 11.31 -2.69
N GLY A 88 -19.83 10.38 -2.60
CA GLY A 88 -20.63 9.88 -3.72
C GLY A 88 -19.85 8.97 -4.67
N VAL A 89 -18.89 8.21 -4.16
CA VAL A 89 -18.10 7.23 -4.94
C VAL A 89 -18.42 5.79 -4.51
N LYS A 90 -18.18 4.84 -5.41
CA LYS A 90 -18.34 3.40 -5.13
C LYS A 90 -17.36 2.97 -4.06
N ALA A 91 -17.80 2.17 -3.10
CA ALA A 91 -16.93 1.64 -2.06
C ALA A 91 -17.34 0.24 -1.63
N HIS A 92 -16.35 -0.56 -1.22
CA HIS A 92 -16.52 -1.86 -0.59
C HIS A 92 -15.84 -1.84 0.78
N GLY A 93 -16.66 -1.66 1.83
CA GLY A 93 -16.20 -1.64 3.21
C GLY A 93 -15.94 -3.03 3.76
N MET A 94 -14.78 -3.19 4.39
CA MET A 94 -14.36 -4.42 5.07
C MET A 94 -13.98 -4.12 6.52
N HIS A 95 -13.60 -5.14 7.29
CA HIS A 95 -13.00 -4.99 8.61
C HIS A 95 -11.74 -5.84 8.76
N LEU A 96 -10.93 -5.51 9.77
CA LEU A 96 -9.69 -6.21 10.09
C LEU A 96 -9.93 -7.72 10.23
N GLY A 97 -9.10 -8.53 9.55
CA GLY A 97 -9.22 -9.98 9.47
C GLY A 97 -10.20 -10.47 8.41
N GLY A 98 -11.06 -9.60 7.87
CA GLY A 98 -11.99 -9.93 6.80
C GLY A 98 -11.31 -10.21 5.47
N THR A 99 -11.93 -11.04 4.65
CA THR A 99 -11.47 -11.41 3.30
C THR A 99 -12.62 -11.33 2.33
N HIS A 100 -12.37 -10.79 1.10
CA HIS A 100 -13.35 -10.74 0.03
C HIS A 100 -12.70 -11.06 -1.32
N ALA A 101 -13.45 -11.72 -2.21
CA ALA A 101 -13.06 -12.00 -3.58
C ALA A 101 -13.57 -10.88 -4.51
N PHE A 102 -12.68 -10.40 -5.38
CA PHE A 102 -12.96 -9.43 -6.43
C PHE A 102 -12.62 -10.05 -7.79
N ASP A 103 -12.95 -9.39 -8.89
CA ASP A 103 -12.70 -9.90 -10.26
C ASP A 103 -11.20 -10.14 -10.51
N PHE A 104 -10.32 -9.35 -9.87
CA PHE A 104 -8.86 -9.50 -9.98
C PHE A 104 -8.26 -10.57 -9.05
N GLY A 105 -9.02 -11.13 -8.12
CA GLY A 105 -8.55 -12.09 -7.14
C GLY A 105 -9.10 -11.83 -5.74
N LYS A 106 -8.24 -11.63 -4.72
CA LYS A 106 -8.67 -11.60 -3.32
C LYS A 106 -7.98 -10.50 -2.52
N VAL A 107 -8.71 -9.89 -1.59
CA VAL A 107 -8.19 -8.94 -0.59
C VAL A 107 -8.51 -9.43 0.81
N ARG A 108 -7.52 -9.40 1.71
CA ARG A 108 -7.68 -9.52 3.16
C ARG A 108 -7.23 -8.23 3.82
N LEU A 109 -8.03 -7.68 4.73
CA LEU A 109 -7.57 -6.61 5.62
C LEU A 109 -6.79 -7.21 6.80
N THR A 110 -5.64 -6.62 7.11
CA THR A 110 -4.79 -7.01 8.25
C THR A 110 -4.77 -5.92 9.30
N LEU A 111 -4.30 -6.25 10.50
CA LEU A 111 -4.01 -5.26 11.53
C LEU A 111 -2.95 -4.28 11.05
N ALA A 112 -3.07 -3.03 11.51
CA ALA A 112 -2.03 -2.01 11.49
C ALA A 112 -2.14 -1.19 12.78
N PHE A 113 -1.03 -1.00 13.48
CA PHE A 113 -1.00 -0.19 14.70
C PHE A 113 -0.67 1.26 14.35
N HIS A 114 -1.70 1.99 13.98
CA HIS A 114 -1.64 3.40 13.57
C HIS A 114 -2.99 4.09 13.78
N GLY A 115 -3.02 5.41 13.71
CA GLY A 115 -4.27 6.18 13.73
C GLY A 115 -5.04 6.01 12.42
N SER A 116 -6.37 5.93 12.49
CA SER A 116 -7.18 5.75 11.28
C SER A 116 -7.47 7.03 10.49
N GLY A 117 -7.32 8.20 11.13
CA GLY A 117 -7.79 9.48 10.58
C GLY A 117 -9.33 9.65 10.62
N VAL A 118 -10.08 8.62 11.08
CA VAL A 118 -11.55 8.63 11.22
C VAL A 118 -11.92 8.26 12.65
N ALA A 119 -12.85 8.99 13.25
CA ALA A 119 -13.31 8.72 14.61
C ALA A 119 -13.92 7.30 14.70
N GLY A 120 -13.42 6.51 15.64
CA GLY A 120 -13.86 5.13 15.85
C GLY A 120 -13.33 4.11 14.83
N GLY A 121 -12.57 4.54 13.83
CA GLY A 121 -11.99 3.66 12.82
C GLY A 121 -10.64 3.06 13.22
N HIS A 122 -10.16 2.15 12.39
CA HIS A 122 -8.84 1.53 12.49
C HIS A 122 -8.06 1.72 11.18
N ALA A 123 -6.74 1.88 11.29
CA ALA A 123 -5.85 1.69 10.15
C ALA A 123 -5.75 0.20 9.80
N CYS A 124 -5.46 -0.11 8.55
CA CYS A 124 -5.28 -1.48 8.09
C CYS A 124 -4.12 -1.63 7.12
N GLY A 125 -3.60 -2.84 7.03
CA GLY A 125 -2.82 -3.30 5.89
C GLY A 125 -3.68 -4.20 4.99
N PHE A 126 -3.09 -4.65 3.89
CA PHE A 126 -3.76 -5.53 2.92
C PHE A 126 -2.88 -6.70 2.53
N ILE A 127 -3.44 -7.92 2.49
CA ILE A 127 -2.88 -9.00 1.68
C ILE A 127 -3.74 -9.10 0.43
N VAL A 128 -3.10 -8.95 -0.74
CA VAL A 128 -3.76 -8.94 -2.04
C VAL A 128 -3.24 -10.08 -2.89
N ASP A 129 -4.15 -10.85 -3.46
CA ASP A 129 -3.90 -11.72 -4.60
C ASP A 129 -4.41 -10.99 -5.85
N PHE A 130 -3.48 -10.49 -6.67
CA PHE A 130 -3.80 -9.74 -7.88
C PHE A 130 -3.35 -10.54 -9.10
N TYR A 131 -4.30 -11.24 -9.74
CA TYR A 131 -4.06 -12.15 -10.86
C TYR A 131 -2.95 -13.16 -10.58
N GLY A 132 -2.89 -13.70 -9.34
CA GLY A 132 -1.90 -14.67 -8.90
C GLY A 132 -0.62 -14.07 -8.29
N THR A 133 -0.36 -12.77 -8.45
CA THR A 133 0.71 -12.06 -7.72
C THR A 133 0.24 -11.73 -6.32
N LYS A 134 0.96 -12.24 -5.31
CA LYS A 134 0.57 -12.11 -3.91
C LYS A 134 1.47 -11.15 -3.15
N LEU A 135 0.87 -10.10 -2.60
CA LEU A 135 1.56 -8.99 -1.97
C LEU A 135 0.91 -8.63 -0.64
N TYR A 136 1.72 -8.40 0.39
CA TYR A 136 1.33 -7.74 1.63
C TYR A 136 1.73 -6.27 1.59
N PHE A 137 0.79 -5.37 1.76
CA PHE A 137 1.02 -3.95 1.99
C PHE A 137 0.70 -3.64 3.45
N ALA A 138 1.68 -3.18 4.21
CA ALA A 138 1.52 -2.97 5.65
C ALA A 138 0.67 -1.74 5.98
N GLY A 139 0.54 -0.78 5.05
CA GLY A 139 0.08 0.57 5.36
C GLY A 139 1.03 1.25 6.35
N ASP A 140 0.52 2.22 7.08
CA ASP A 140 1.25 2.81 8.21
C ASP A 140 1.04 1.97 9.46
N THR A 141 2.14 1.55 10.07
CA THR A 141 2.11 0.70 11.26
C THR A 141 3.41 0.76 12.05
N ALA A 142 3.29 0.56 13.37
CA ALA A 142 4.39 0.11 14.21
C ALA A 142 4.68 -1.39 13.95
N LEU A 143 5.83 -1.88 14.41
CA LEU A 143 6.14 -3.31 14.47
C LEU A 143 5.22 -4.01 15.49
N PHE A 144 4.68 -5.17 15.12
CA PHE A 144 3.90 -6.01 16.04
C PHE A 144 4.13 -7.51 15.79
N SER A 145 4.01 -8.30 16.85
CA SER A 145 4.37 -9.73 16.85
C SER A 145 3.54 -10.57 15.89
N ASP A 146 2.26 -10.22 15.70
CA ASP A 146 1.32 -11.02 14.92
C ASP A 146 1.56 -10.94 13.40
N MET A 147 2.49 -10.07 12.96
CA MET A 147 3.02 -10.14 11.59
C MET A 147 3.55 -11.53 11.25
N GLN A 148 4.03 -12.29 12.24
CA GLN A 148 4.49 -13.69 12.07
C GLN A 148 3.39 -14.66 11.61
N LEU A 149 2.11 -14.29 11.80
CA LEU A 149 0.98 -15.15 11.46
C LEU A 149 0.51 -14.96 10.02
N LEU A 150 0.85 -13.84 9.38
CA LEU A 150 0.27 -13.45 8.10
C LEU A 150 0.55 -14.45 6.99
N GLN A 151 1.77 -14.99 6.90
CA GLN A 151 2.13 -16.06 5.95
C GLN A 151 1.31 -17.35 6.13
N ARG A 152 0.85 -17.63 7.34
CA ARG A 152 0.02 -18.82 7.63
C ARG A 152 -1.44 -18.60 7.26
N LEU A 153 -1.89 -17.33 7.27
CA LEU A 153 -3.26 -16.96 6.94
C LEU A 153 -3.46 -16.88 5.43
N ASP A 154 -2.59 -16.13 4.76
CA ASP A 154 -2.57 -15.96 3.30
C ASP A 154 -1.13 -15.76 2.85
N PRO A 155 -0.47 -16.78 2.23
CA PRO A 155 0.90 -16.67 1.76
C PRO A 155 1.08 -15.59 0.70
N PHE A 156 2.19 -14.84 0.77
CA PHE A 156 2.58 -13.80 -0.18
C PHE A 156 4.09 -13.82 -0.43
N ASP A 157 4.50 -13.37 -1.61
CA ASP A 157 5.90 -13.31 -2.01
C ASP A 157 6.53 -11.94 -1.76
N TYR A 158 5.73 -10.87 -1.77
CA TYR A 158 6.17 -9.49 -1.64
C TYR A 158 5.58 -8.84 -0.39
N ALA A 159 6.42 -8.08 0.33
CA ALA A 159 5.98 -7.22 1.44
C ALA A 159 6.37 -5.77 1.18
N VAL A 160 5.41 -4.86 1.15
CA VAL A 160 5.59 -3.42 1.02
C VAL A 160 5.52 -2.81 2.41
N LEU A 161 6.65 -2.27 2.91
CA LEU A 161 6.83 -1.86 4.29
C LEU A 161 7.22 -0.39 4.43
N PRO A 162 6.61 0.38 5.35
CA PRO A 162 7.07 1.71 5.69
C PRO A 162 8.39 1.63 6.46
N ILE A 163 9.32 2.54 6.15
CA ILE A 163 10.62 2.64 6.83
C ILE A 163 10.95 4.06 7.31
N GLY A 164 9.98 4.98 7.27
CA GLY A 164 10.22 6.41 7.50
C GLY A 164 10.56 6.79 8.94
N ASP A 165 10.31 5.91 9.92
CA ASP A 165 10.40 6.24 11.35
C ASP A 165 9.39 7.32 11.75
N ASN A 166 9.54 7.88 12.95
CA ASN A 166 8.71 8.93 13.56
C ASN A 166 7.19 8.66 13.54
N PHE A 167 6.60 8.32 12.40
CA PHE A 167 5.16 8.04 12.24
C PHE A 167 4.86 6.55 12.03
N THR A 168 5.83 5.77 11.57
CA THR A 168 5.72 4.36 11.23
C THR A 168 6.89 3.57 11.80
N MET A 169 7.08 2.32 11.36
CA MET A 169 8.35 1.62 11.60
C MET A 169 9.52 2.42 11.04
N GLY A 170 10.62 2.48 11.80
CA GLY A 170 11.92 2.88 11.29
C GLY A 170 12.63 1.69 10.62
N PRO A 171 13.82 1.91 10.00
CA PRO A 171 14.57 0.87 9.30
C PRO A 171 14.85 -0.38 10.15
N LYS A 172 15.17 -0.22 11.43
CA LYS A 172 15.45 -1.34 12.36
C LYS A 172 14.21 -2.20 12.63
N ASP A 173 13.07 -1.56 12.90
CA ASP A 173 11.82 -2.26 13.15
C ASP A 173 11.31 -2.95 11.87
N ALA A 174 11.45 -2.27 10.72
CA ALA A 174 11.08 -2.84 9.43
C ALA A 174 11.98 -4.03 9.02
N ALA A 175 13.23 -4.06 9.45
CA ALA A 175 14.10 -5.24 9.26
C ALA A 175 13.60 -6.45 10.09
N ILE A 176 13.19 -6.23 11.34
CA ILE A 176 12.55 -7.27 12.18
C ILE A 176 11.20 -7.69 11.55
N ALA A 177 10.42 -6.76 11.04
CA ALA A 177 9.18 -7.08 10.32
C ALA A 177 9.44 -7.98 9.11
N ALA A 178 10.52 -7.74 8.35
CA ALA A 178 10.91 -8.59 7.22
C ALA A 178 11.20 -10.04 7.66
N GLU A 179 11.86 -10.23 8.81
CA GLU A 179 12.08 -11.56 9.41
C GLU A 179 10.75 -12.24 9.79
N PHE A 180 9.82 -11.49 10.39
CA PHE A 180 8.52 -12.00 10.82
C PHE A 180 7.64 -12.41 9.63
N LEU A 181 7.65 -11.60 8.58
CA LEU A 181 6.80 -11.78 7.40
C LEU A 181 7.27 -12.89 6.48
N LYS A 182 8.55 -13.23 6.47
CA LYS A 182 9.14 -14.30 5.62
C LYS A 182 8.77 -14.18 4.14
N ALA A 183 8.57 -12.96 3.66
CA ALA A 183 8.38 -12.69 2.24
C ALA A 183 9.68 -12.93 1.47
N LYS A 184 9.60 -13.31 0.20
CA LYS A 184 10.81 -13.43 -0.64
C LYS A 184 11.44 -12.07 -0.92
N TYR A 185 10.58 -11.06 -1.09
CA TYR A 185 10.97 -9.70 -1.46
C TYR A 185 10.33 -8.67 -0.53
N VAL A 186 11.10 -7.65 -0.19
CA VAL A 186 10.61 -6.47 0.56
C VAL A 186 10.80 -5.22 -0.29
N ILE A 187 9.77 -4.39 -0.37
CA ILE A 187 9.78 -3.10 -1.06
C ILE A 187 9.61 -2.01 -0.01
N PRO A 188 10.65 -1.22 0.30
CA PRO A 188 10.56 -0.12 1.25
C PRO A 188 9.82 1.07 0.65
N ILE A 189 8.93 1.66 1.44
CA ILE A 189 8.13 2.84 1.09
C ILE A 189 8.06 3.82 2.26
N HIS A 190 7.31 4.92 2.11
CA HIS A 190 7.01 5.91 3.16
C HIS A 190 8.28 6.48 3.80
N TYR A 191 9.26 6.87 2.99
CA TYR A 191 10.51 7.51 3.41
C TYR A 191 10.95 8.58 2.41
N ASN A 192 11.79 9.51 2.84
CA ASN A 192 12.39 10.57 2.02
C ASN A 192 11.39 11.53 1.32
N THR A 193 10.10 11.49 1.66
CA THR A 193 9.12 12.45 1.11
C THR A 193 9.34 13.85 1.70
N TRP A 194 9.69 13.93 2.97
CA TRP A 194 10.09 15.16 3.67
C TRP A 194 11.19 14.87 4.71
N PRO A 195 11.90 15.92 5.23
CA PRO A 195 13.10 15.72 6.05
C PRO A 195 12.89 14.87 7.31
N LEU A 196 11.69 14.92 7.93
CA LEU A 196 11.40 14.20 9.17
C LEU A 196 11.42 12.67 9.01
N ILE A 197 11.14 12.20 7.80
CA ILE A 197 11.14 10.76 7.46
C ILE A 197 12.29 10.39 6.50
N ALA A 198 13.39 11.16 6.56
CA ALA A 198 14.56 10.87 5.75
C ALA A 198 15.30 9.63 6.28
N GLN A 199 15.51 8.63 5.44
CA GLN A 199 16.19 7.37 5.76
C GLN A 199 17.22 6.99 4.71
N ASP A 200 18.24 6.25 5.14
CA ASP A 200 19.20 5.59 4.25
C ASP A 200 18.65 4.20 3.86
N VAL A 201 18.04 4.14 2.69
CA VAL A 201 17.43 2.90 2.17
C VAL A 201 18.47 1.84 1.79
N GLU A 202 19.69 2.24 1.43
CA GLU A 202 20.75 1.29 1.10
C GLU A 202 21.29 0.63 2.36
N ALA A 203 21.40 1.35 3.47
CA ALA A 203 21.71 0.77 4.77
C ALA A 203 20.62 -0.22 5.21
N TYR A 204 19.34 0.15 5.10
CA TYR A 204 18.22 -0.76 5.37
C TYR A 204 18.30 -2.04 4.53
N LYS A 205 18.55 -1.90 3.24
CA LYS A 205 18.71 -3.04 2.33
C LYS A 205 19.84 -3.96 2.78
N ALA A 206 20.99 -3.39 3.11
CA ALA A 206 22.15 -4.17 3.57
C ALA A 206 21.84 -4.95 4.85
N ASP A 207 21.14 -4.36 5.81
CA ASP A 207 20.75 -5.00 7.08
C ASP A 207 19.80 -6.19 6.84
N VAL A 208 18.74 -6.01 6.07
CA VAL A 208 17.74 -7.05 5.76
C VAL A 208 18.37 -8.21 5.00
N GLU A 209 19.19 -7.94 3.98
CA GLU A 209 19.83 -8.97 3.15
C GLU A 209 20.94 -9.70 3.91
N ALA A 210 21.69 -9.02 4.78
CA ALA A 210 22.71 -9.65 5.65
C ALA A 210 22.07 -10.60 6.67
N ALA A 211 20.88 -10.29 7.18
CA ALA A 211 20.11 -11.19 8.05
C ALA A 211 19.54 -12.39 7.29
N GLY A 212 19.55 -12.39 5.96
CA GLY A 212 18.97 -13.45 5.12
C GLY A 212 17.44 -13.51 5.17
N SER A 213 16.79 -12.42 5.60
CA SER A 213 15.34 -12.39 5.82
C SER A 213 14.55 -12.29 4.51
N ALA A 214 15.02 -11.46 3.57
CA ALA A 214 14.40 -11.22 2.27
C ALA A 214 15.40 -10.56 1.31
N LYS A 215 15.07 -10.50 0.02
CA LYS A 215 15.74 -9.62 -0.94
C LYS A 215 15.01 -8.26 -0.97
N VAL A 216 15.76 -7.16 -0.87
CA VAL A 216 15.15 -5.82 -0.87
C VAL A 216 15.17 -5.23 -2.27
N LEU A 217 13.99 -4.87 -2.77
CA LEU A 217 13.78 -4.21 -4.05
C LEU A 217 13.57 -2.71 -3.82
N VAL A 218 14.63 -1.92 -3.99
CA VAL A 218 14.53 -0.45 -3.91
C VAL A 218 14.01 0.08 -5.23
N VAL A 219 12.78 0.63 -5.22
CA VAL A 219 12.15 1.25 -6.38
C VAL A 219 12.04 2.74 -6.11
N LYS A 220 12.51 3.57 -7.03
CA LYS A 220 12.44 5.03 -6.87
C LYS A 220 11.10 5.59 -7.36
N PRO A 221 10.63 6.72 -6.82
CA PRO A 221 9.44 7.38 -7.33
C PRO A 221 9.46 7.57 -8.86
N GLY A 222 8.40 7.10 -9.51
CA GLY A 222 8.26 7.10 -10.97
C GLY A 222 8.82 5.86 -11.68
N GLU A 223 9.55 4.98 -11.00
CA GLU A 223 10.06 3.72 -11.55
C GLU A 223 9.02 2.58 -11.45
N SER A 224 9.26 1.54 -12.23
CA SER A 224 8.45 0.31 -12.23
C SER A 224 9.36 -0.92 -12.25
N ILE A 225 8.87 -2.01 -11.64
CA ILE A 225 9.53 -3.32 -11.69
C ILE A 225 8.50 -4.40 -12.01
N GLU A 226 8.94 -5.46 -12.68
CA GLU A 226 8.12 -6.65 -12.90
C GLU A 226 8.19 -7.54 -11.65
N LEU A 227 7.02 -8.00 -11.19
CA LEU A 227 6.89 -8.99 -10.12
C LEU A 227 6.78 -10.38 -10.74
N GLU A 228 7.59 -11.33 -10.25
CA GLU A 228 7.66 -12.72 -10.73
C GLU A 228 6.61 -13.62 -10.07
#